data_21b4e5552abef9c0cc1ef5e9bcf79b82
#
_entry.id   21b4e5552abef9c0cc1ef5e9bcf79b82
#
_cell.length_a   1.000
_cell.length_b   1.000
_cell.length_c   1.000
_cell.angle_alpha   90.00
_cell.angle_beta   90.00
_cell.angle_gamma   90.00
#
_symmetry.space_group_name_H-M   'P 1'
#
loop_
_entity.id
_entity.type
_entity.pdbx_description
1 polymer ?
#
loop_
_entity_poly.entity_id
_entity_poly.type
_entity_poly.pdbx_seq_one_letter_code
_entity_poly.pdbx_strand_id
1 'polypeptide(L)'
;QTARTFDVPILARGGGTSLAGQTVAKAIVIDFSKYMNSILLLDDKTVVVQPGVIRHQLNHFLKSKGLEFAPDPATSSRATIGGMIANNSSGTKSILYGKTSDHVIELKVLLADGRIIRTKALTAEELQYKLDHAVEDHDLYAGMMGITVPLRDEVEEHYPKTMRRVGGYAFDDFLA
;
A
#
# COMPACT_ATOMS: atom_id res chain seq x y z
N GLN A 1 14.61 -15.87 -2.55
CA GLN A 1 15.30 -17.12 -2.15
C GLN A 1 16.63 -16.81 -1.47
N THR A 2 17.57 -16.09 -2.10
CA THR A 2 18.90 -15.78 -1.56
C THR A 2 18.85 -15.20 -0.14
N ALA A 3 18.01 -14.20 0.12
CA ALA A 3 17.89 -13.59 1.43
C ALA A 3 17.47 -14.60 2.52
N ARG A 4 16.57 -15.52 2.20
CA ARG A 4 16.16 -16.62 3.11
C ARG A 4 17.29 -17.62 3.34
N THR A 5 18.03 -17.97 2.29
CA THR A 5 19.15 -18.91 2.40
C THR A 5 20.24 -18.41 3.36
N PHE A 6 20.47 -17.09 3.39
CA PHE A 6 21.50 -16.46 4.21
C PHE A 6 20.98 -15.74 5.44
N ASP A 7 19.67 -15.86 5.72
CA ASP A 7 18.99 -15.17 6.83
C ASP A 7 19.26 -13.66 6.85
N VAL A 8 19.22 -13.03 5.68
CA VAL A 8 19.46 -11.59 5.54
C VAL A 8 18.14 -10.86 5.34
N PRO A 9 17.83 -9.83 6.15
CA PRO A 9 16.66 -9.00 5.98
C PRO A 9 16.62 -8.32 4.60
N ILE A 10 15.41 -8.02 4.12
CA ILE A 10 15.20 -7.22 2.91
C ILE A 10 14.53 -5.90 3.30
N LEU A 11 15.03 -4.80 2.74
CA LEU A 11 14.43 -3.49 2.81
C LEU A 11 13.99 -3.04 1.43
N ALA A 12 12.69 -2.85 1.24
CA ALA A 12 12.13 -2.23 0.04
C ALA A 12 12.33 -0.71 0.11
N ARG A 13 12.92 -0.10 -0.92
CA ARG A 13 13.17 1.34 -0.99
C ARG A 13 12.58 1.95 -2.26
N GLY A 14 11.81 3.03 -2.09
CA GLY A 14 11.35 3.89 -3.19
C GLY A 14 12.24 5.13 -3.33
N GLY A 15 11.66 6.33 -3.27
CA GLY A 15 12.38 7.60 -3.41
C GLY A 15 13.23 8.01 -2.20
N GLY A 16 13.22 7.24 -1.12
CA GLY A 16 14.00 7.55 0.10
C GLY A 16 13.53 8.80 0.83
N THR A 17 12.25 9.16 0.71
CA THR A 17 11.71 10.42 1.25
C THR A 17 11.15 10.31 2.67
N SER A 18 11.14 9.12 3.27
CA SER A 18 10.74 8.92 4.66
C SER A 18 11.73 9.58 5.64
N LEU A 19 11.20 10.21 6.70
CA LEU A 19 11.98 10.99 7.64
C LEU A 19 12.43 10.20 8.88
N ALA A 20 11.75 9.08 9.20
CA ALA A 20 11.98 8.33 10.44
C ALA A 20 12.94 7.14 10.27
N GLY A 21 13.85 7.18 9.29
CA GLY A 21 14.93 6.20 9.13
C GLY A 21 14.55 4.91 8.40
N GLN A 22 13.30 4.76 7.91
CA GLN A 22 12.82 3.54 7.24
C GLN A 22 13.57 3.20 5.95
N THR A 23 14.41 4.09 5.44
CA THR A 23 15.11 3.92 4.14
C THR A 23 16.48 3.31 4.27
N VAL A 24 16.94 3.02 5.49
CA VAL A 24 18.26 2.44 5.78
C VAL A 24 18.15 1.31 6.80
N ALA A 25 18.87 0.22 6.55
CA ALA A 25 18.96 -0.92 7.46
C ALA A 25 20.22 -1.75 7.14
N LYS A 26 20.60 -2.63 8.08
CA LYS A 26 21.55 -3.74 7.79
C LYS A 26 20.78 -4.84 7.05
N ALA A 27 20.56 -4.67 5.76
CA ALA A 27 19.68 -5.50 4.94
C ALA A 27 20.12 -5.46 3.47
N ILE A 28 19.56 -6.37 2.67
CA ILE A 28 19.59 -6.22 1.21
C ILE A 28 18.58 -5.13 0.86
N VAL A 29 19.06 -3.97 0.42
CA VAL A 29 18.21 -2.86 -0.01
C VAL A 29 17.81 -3.06 -1.47
N ILE A 30 16.51 -3.20 -1.73
CA ILE A 30 15.96 -3.28 -3.07
C ILE A 30 15.40 -1.92 -3.46
N ASP A 31 16.13 -1.21 -4.33
CA ASP A 31 15.68 0.08 -4.87
C ASP A 31 14.78 -0.15 -6.09
N PHE A 32 13.51 0.18 -5.96
CA PHE A 32 12.51 0.02 -7.01
C PHE A 32 12.50 1.16 -8.04
N SER A 33 13.11 2.31 -7.73
CA SER A 33 13.00 3.52 -8.55
C SER A 33 13.66 3.38 -9.93
N LYS A 34 14.63 2.46 -10.06
CA LYS A 34 15.47 2.37 -11.25
C LYS A 34 14.86 1.51 -12.37
N TYR A 35 14.24 0.37 -12.04
CA TYR A 35 13.79 -0.62 -13.03
C TYR A 35 12.33 -1.01 -12.94
N MET A 36 11.63 -0.67 -11.86
CA MET A 36 10.22 -0.97 -11.67
C MET A 36 9.38 0.30 -11.74
N ASN A 37 9.40 0.97 -12.88
CA ASN A 37 8.79 2.29 -13.09
C ASN A 37 7.87 2.34 -14.32
N SER A 38 7.30 1.21 -14.72
CA SER A 38 6.35 1.15 -15.84
C SER A 38 4.94 1.56 -15.40
N ILE A 39 4.24 2.22 -16.32
CA ILE A 39 2.84 2.63 -16.21
C ILE A 39 2.07 1.98 -17.35
N LEU A 40 0.95 1.34 -17.05
CA LEU A 40 0.04 0.74 -18.02
C LEU A 40 -1.38 1.25 -17.77
N LEU A 41 -1.96 1.92 -18.75
CA LEU A 41 -3.37 2.30 -18.70
C LEU A 41 -4.23 1.05 -18.98
N LEU A 42 -5.16 0.72 -18.06
CA LEU A 42 -6.09 -0.39 -18.24
C LEU A 42 -7.38 0.05 -18.92
N ASP A 43 -7.92 1.19 -18.47
CA ASP A 43 -9.15 1.80 -18.98
C ASP A 43 -9.10 3.31 -18.80
N ASP A 44 -10.22 3.99 -19.01
CA ASP A 44 -10.30 5.46 -18.97
C ASP A 44 -10.05 6.05 -17.57
N LYS A 45 -10.07 5.25 -16.50
CA LYS A 45 -9.95 5.72 -15.11
C LYS A 45 -8.95 4.93 -14.27
N THR A 46 -8.48 3.79 -14.77
CA THR A 46 -7.64 2.86 -13.99
C THR A 46 -6.28 2.68 -14.64
N VAL A 47 -5.24 2.72 -13.84
CA VAL A 47 -3.87 2.44 -14.27
C VAL A 47 -3.24 1.35 -13.39
N VAL A 48 -2.42 0.52 -13.99
CA VAL A 48 -1.48 -0.34 -13.27
C VAL A 48 -0.12 0.33 -13.28
N VAL A 49 0.48 0.45 -12.11
CA VAL A 49 1.80 1.05 -11.95
C VAL A 49 2.72 0.13 -11.18
N GLN A 50 3.97 0.12 -11.55
CA GLN A 50 5.01 -0.51 -10.76
C GLN A 50 5.42 0.38 -9.57
N PRO A 51 5.94 -0.19 -8.46
CA PRO A 51 6.17 0.54 -7.21
C PRO A 51 7.17 1.70 -7.31
N GLY A 52 8.09 1.67 -8.27
CA GLY A 52 9.09 2.72 -8.50
C GLY A 52 8.61 3.92 -9.30
N VAL A 53 7.39 3.91 -9.81
CA VAL A 53 6.82 5.07 -10.52
C VAL A 53 6.73 6.26 -9.58
N ILE A 54 7.29 7.39 -9.97
CA ILE A 54 7.21 8.65 -9.20
C ILE A 54 5.84 9.30 -9.45
N ARG A 55 5.20 9.81 -8.39
CA ARG A 55 3.89 10.49 -8.49
C ARG A 55 3.84 11.54 -9.60
N HIS A 56 4.87 12.36 -9.72
CA HIS A 56 4.95 13.39 -10.77
C HIS A 56 4.94 12.78 -12.19
N GLN A 57 5.63 11.65 -12.38
CA GLN A 57 5.63 10.93 -13.66
C GLN A 57 4.26 10.33 -13.97
N LEU A 58 3.60 9.74 -12.97
CA LEU A 58 2.23 9.25 -13.10
C LEU A 58 1.29 10.38 -13.53
N ASN A 59 1.31 11.51 -12.84
CA ASN A 59 0.43 12.62 -13.17
C ASN A 59 0.75 13.29 -14.52
N HIS A 60 2.01 13.29 -14.93
CA HIS A 60 2.37 13.70 -16.29
C HIS A 60 1.75 12.78 -17.35
N PHE A 61 1.79 11.46 -17.12
CA PHE A 61 1.15 10.46 -17.98
C PHE A 61 -0.38 10.64 -18.03
N LEU A 62 -1.02 10.84 -16.86
CA LEU A 62 -2.46 10.97 -16.74
C LEU A 62 -3.02 12.29 -17.30
N LYS A 63 -2.20 13.34 -17.38
CA LYS A 63 -2.62 14.68 -17.80
C LYS A 63 -3.29 14.69 -19.19
N SER A 64 -2.81 13.89 -20.14
CA SER A 64 -3.39 13.76 -21.47
C SER A 64 -4.80 13.16 -21.47
N LYS A 65 -5.19 12.50 -20.37
CA LYS A 65 -6.52 11.90 -20.15
C LYS A 65 -7.42 12.77 -19.29
N GLY A 66 -6.97 13.95 -18.87
CA GLY A 66 -7.70 14.80 -17.93
C GLY A 66 -7.80 14.22 -16.52
N LEU A 67 -6.92 13.27 -16.17
CA LEU A 67 -6.90 12.57 -14.89
C LEU A 67 -5.71 13.01 -14.04
N GLU A 68 -5.85 12.82 -12.73
CA GLU A 68 -4.79 13.04 -11.75
C GLU A 68 -4.89 12.01 -10.62
N PHE A 69 -3.74 11.49 -10.18
CA PHE A 69 -3.63 10.83 -8.88
C PHE A 69 -3.47 11.92 -7.82
N ALA A 70 -4.55 12.17 -7.08
CA ALA A 70 -4.72 13.37 -6.30
C ALA A 70 -3.85 13.52 -5.04
N PRO A 71 -3.54 12.46 -4.25
CA PRO A 71 -2.70 12.61 -3.05
C PRO A 71 -1.38 13.32 -3.39
N ASP A 72 -1.10 14.45 -2.69
CA ASP A 72 -0.02 15.38 -3.05
C ASP A 72 0.97 15.63 -1.89
N PRO A 73 1.75 14.61 -1.46
CA PRO A 73 2.78 14.84 -0.46
C PRO A 73 3.79 15.89 -0.93
N ALA A 74 4.41 16.63 -0.01
CA ALA A 74 5.41 17.65 -0.31
C ALA A 74 6.58 17.13 -1.18
N THR A 75 6.83 15.82 -1.11
CA THR A 75 7.88 15.13 -1.87
C THR A 75 7.40 14.56 -3.22
N SER A 76 6.29 15.01 -3.77
CA SER A 76 5.65 14.48 -5.00
C SER A 76 6.59 14.31 -6.19
N SER A 77 7.65 15.11 -6.29
CA SER A 77 8.67 15.01 -7.35
C SER A 77 9.63 13.83 -7.17
N ARG A 78 9.60 13.13 -6.02
CA ARG A 78 10.50 12.03 -5.67
C ARG A 78 9.76 10.83 -5.07
N ALA A 79 8.61 11.04 -4.43
CA ALA A 79 7.80 10.00 -3.81
C ALA A 79 7.35 8.99 -4.88
N THR A 80 7.70 7.74 -4.66
CA THR A 80 7.26 6.63 -5.53
C THR A 80 5.90 6.11 -5.08
N ILE A 81 5.11 5.60 -6.03
CA ILE A 81 3.77 5.09 -5.74
C ILE A 81 3.80 3.96 -4.72
N GLY A 82 4.75 3.02 -4.82
CA GLY A 82 4.92 1.96 -3.82
C GLY A 82 5.23 2.50 -2.41
N GLY A 83 6.07 3.54 -2.32
CA GLY A 83 6.34 4.22 -1.04
C GLY A 83 5.14 4.98 -0.51
N MET A 84 4.34 5.60 -1.38
CA MET A 84 3.10 6.29 -1.00
C MET A 84 2.05 5.31 -0.48
N ILE A 85 1.93 4.12 -1.09
CA ILE A 85 1.03 3.05 -0.63
C ILE A 85 1.49 2.55 0.74
N ALA A 86 2.77 2.20 0.89
CA ALA A 86 3.31 1.66 2.15
C ALA A 86 3.17 2.64 3.34
N ASN A 87 3.15 3.94 3.07
CA ASN A 87 3.04 5.00 4.08
C ASN A 87 1.61 5.59 4.17
N ASN A 88 0.69 5.12 3.36
CA ASN A 88 -0.62 5.72 3.14
C ASN A 88 -0.55 7.25 3.01
N SER A 89 0.31 7.70 2.11
CA SER A 89 0.65 9.13 1.98
C SER A 89 -0.58 9.99 1.71
N SER A 90 -0.58 11.18 2.29
CA SER A 90 -1.59 12.21 2.09
C SER A 90 -0.91 13.55 1.79
N GLY A 91 -1.70 14.53 1.43
CA GLY A 91 -1.23 15.89 1.18
C GLY A 91 -2.35 16.91 1.34
N THR A 92 -2.16 18.12 0.88
CA THR A 92 -3.16 19.19 1.00
C THR A 92 -4.46 18.86 0.27
N LYS A 93 -4.37 18.25 -0.91
CA LYS A 93 -5.52 17.82 -1.70
C LYS A 93 -6.31 16.68 -1.05
N SER A 94 -5.73 15.97 -0.09
CA SER A 94 -6.39 14.86 0.60
C SER A 94 -7.63 15.27 1.41
N ILE A 95 -7.81 16.56 1.69
CA ILE A 95 -9.04 17.10 2.29
C ILE A 95 -10.26 16.87 1.36
N LEU A 96 -10.05 16.96 0.05
CA LEU A 96 -11.12 16.76 -0.95
C LEU A 96 -11.08 15.36 -1.58
N TYR A 97 -9.93 14.77 -1.74
CA TYR A 97 -9.74 13.59 -2.57
C TYR A 97 -9.23 12.35 -1.81
N GLY A 98 -9.11 12.45 -0.48
CA GLY A 98 -8.67 11.31 0.34
C GLY A 98 -7.16 11.04 0.34
N LYS A 99 -6.80 9.93 0.94
CA LYS A 99 -5.43 9.42 1.10
C LYS A 99 -5.06 8.50 -0.07
N THR A 100 -3.83 8.00 -0.08
CA THR A 100 -3.37 7.05 -1.10
C THR A 100 -4.20 5.76 -1.13
N SER A 101 -4.59 5.21 0.03
CA SER A 101 -5.44 4.00 0.12
C SER A 101 -6.76 4.15 -0.62
N ASP A 102 -7.37 5.33 -0.61
CA ASP A 102 -8.67 5.59 -1.22
C ASP A 102 -8.64 5.53 -2.76
N HIS A 103 -7.44 5.47 -3.34
CA HIS A 103 -7.20 5.37 -4.78
C HIS A 103 -6.64 4.00 -5.21
N VAL A 104 -6.44 3.08 -4.28
CA VAL A 104 -5.89 1.75 -4.57
C VAL A 104 -7.03 0.75 -4.74
N ILE A 105 -7.11 0.14 -5.91
CA ILE A 105 -8.12 -0.87 -6.24
C ILE A 105 -7.62 -2.27 -5.88
N GLU A 106 -6.38 -2.57 -6.25
CA GLU A 106 -5.76 -3.88 -6.08
C GLU A 106 -4.25 -3.73 -5.88
N LEU A 107 -3.67 -4.61 -5.09
CA LEU A 107 -2.22 -4.77 -4.96
C LEU A 107 -1.79 -6.19 -5.30
N LYS A 108 -0.69 -6.32 -6.04
CA LYS A 108 0.09 -7.55 -6.14
C LYS A 108 1.27 -7.43 -5.18
N VAL A 109 1.30 -8.28 -4.15
CA VAL A 109 2.24 -8.18 -3.04
C VAL A 109 3.11 -9.43 -2.96
N LEU A 110 4.42 -9.25 -2.81
CA LEU A 110 5.36 -10.31 -2.45
C LEU A 110 5.52 -10.31 -0.91
N LEU A 111 5.14 -11.40 -0.28
CA LEU A 111 5.23 -11.58 1.16
C LEU A 111 6.65 -11.99 1.60
N ALA A 112 6.92 -11.87 2.90
CA ALA A 112 8.21 -12.25 3.50
C ALA A 112 8.53 -13.76 3.34
N ASP A 113 7.52 -14.61 3.29
CA ASP A 113 7.67 -16.05 3.04
C ASP A 113 7.88 -16.40 1.56
N GLY A 114 7.77 -15.42 0.65
CA GLY A 114 7.99 -15.58 -0.78
C GLY A 114 6.72 -15.86 -1.59
N ARG A 115 5.55 -15.97 -0.96
CA ARG A 115 4.26 -16.04 -1.66
C ARG A 115 3.96 -14.71 -2.36
N ILE A 116 3.27 -14.78 -3.49
CA ILE A 116 2.77 -13.61 -4.21
C ILE A 116 1.25 -13.65 -4.13
N ILE A 117 0.67 -12.69 -3.46
CA ILE A 117 -0.78 -12.56 -3.29
C ILE A 117 -1.33 -11.35 -4.05
N ARG A 118 -2.65 -11.35 -4.26
CA ARG A 118 -3.41 -10.19 -4.72
C ARG A 118 -4.41 -9.78 -3.67
N THR A 119 -4.37 -8.51 -3.27
CA THR A 119 -5.32 -7.95 -2.31
C THR A 119 -6.18 -6.89 -2.96
N LYS A 120 -7.48 -6.93 -2.70
CA LYS A 120 -8.49 -5.96 -3.15
C LYS A 120 -9.56 -5.83 -2.07
N ALA A 121 -10.47 -4.88 -2.23
CA ALA A 121 -11.70 -4.88 -1.42
C ALA A 121 -12.45 -6.21 -1.65
N LEU A 122 -12.98 -6.80 -0.58
CA LEU A 122 -13.74 -8.06 -0.61
C LEU A 122 -15.18 -7.80 -0.18
N THR A 123 -16.11 -8.52 -0.79
CA THR A 123 -17.46 -8.63 -0.21
C THR A 123 -17.43 -9.52 1.04
N ALA A 124 -18.50 -9.48 1.84
CA ALA A 124 -18.61 -10.35 3.01
C ALA A 124 -18.56 -11.84 2.60
N GLU A 125 -19.17 -12.20 1.45
CA GLU A 125 -19.14 -13.57 0.94
C GLU A 125 -17.73 -13.98 0.48
N GLU A 126 -17.00 -13.09 -0.19
CA GLU A 126 -15.62 -13.35 -0.62
C GLU A 126 -14.69 -13.52 0.60
N LEU A 127 -14.86 -12.70 1.63
CA LEU A 127 -14.10 -12.83 2.88
C LEU A 127 -14.43 -14.15 3.58
N GLN A 128 -15.72 -14.48 3.73
CA GLN A 128 -16.14 -15.73 4.35
C GLN A 128 -15.60 -16.94 3.58
N TYR A 129 -15.65 -16.91 2.25
CA TYR A 129 -15.05 -17.96 1.42
C TYR A 129 -13.56 -18.16 1.71
N LYS A 130 -12.80 -17.06 1.86
CA LYS A 130 -11.36 -17.13 2.20
C LYS A 130 -11.11 -17.67 3.60
N LEU A 131 -12.01 -17.44 4.54
CA LEU A 131 -11.91 -17.95 5.92
C LEU A 131 -12.30 -19.44 6.03
N ASP A 132 -13.21 -19.92 5.18
CA ASP A 132 -13.70 -21.29 5.22
C ASP A 132 -12.85 -22.27 4.38
N HIS A 133 -12.04 -21.75 3.47
CA HIS A 133 -11.28 -22.56 2.53
C HIS A 133 -9.78 -22.29 2.64
N ALA A 134 -8.97 -23.33 2.47
CA ALA A 134 -7.50 -23.25 2.50
C ALA A 134 -6.94 -22.63 1.20
N VAL A 135 -7.32 -21.38 0.89
CA VAL A 135 -6.76 -20.61 -0.22
C VAL A 135 -5.37 -20.06 0.15
N GLU A 136 -4.59 -19.63 -0.84
CA GLU A 136 -3.18 -19.24 -0.69
C GLU A 136 -2.92 -18.15 0.39
N ASP A 137 -3.90 -17.26 0.61
CA ASP A 137 -3.83 -16.15 1.56
C ASP A 137 -4.76 -16.29 2.78
N HIS A 138 -5.33 -17.49 3.01
CA HIS A 138 -6.22 -17.79 4.13
C HIS A 138 -5.65 -17.37 5.49
N ASP A 139 -4.40 -17.75 5.76
CA ASP A 139 -3.71 -17.48 7.02
C ASP A 139 -3.59 -15.99 7.34
N LEU A 140 -3.45 -15.14 6.32
CA LEU A 140 -3.40 -13.70 6.48
C LEU A 140 -4.75 -13.12 6.89
N TYR A 141 -5.83 -13.50 6.19
CA TYR A 141 -7.18 -13.04 6.52
C TYR A 141 -7.63 -13.57 7.87
N ALA A 142 -7.43 -14.87 8.14
CA ALA A 142 -7.76 -15.47 9.43
C ALA A 142 -6.97 -14.83 10.58
N GLY A 143 -5.66 -14.58 10.38
CA GLY A 143 -4.82 -13.92 11.37
C GLY A 143 -5.26 -12.46 11.62
N MET A 144 -5.56 -11.69 10.57
CA MET A 144 -6.06 -10.33 10.70
C MET A 144 -7.41 -10.28 11.40
N MET A 145 -8.36 -11.14 11.04
CA MET A 145 -9.65 -11.24 11.73
C MET A 145 -9.47 -11.62 13.20
N GLY A 146 -8.59 -12.57 13.50
CA GLY A 146 -8.29 -13.00 14.87
C GLY A 146 -7.70 -11.89 15.75
N ILE A 147 -7.02 -10.92 15.16
CA ILE A 147 -6.47 -9.75 15.87
C ILE A 147 -7.52 -8.63 15.96
N THR A 148 -8.16 -8.29 14.84
CA THR A 148 -8.94 -7.05 14.74
C THR A 148 -10.34 -7.18 15.35
N VAL A 149 -11.00 -8.33 15.20
CA VAL A 149 -12.36 -8.53 15.71
C VAL A 149 -12.43 -8.38 17.25
N PRO A 150 -11.55 -9.01 18.04
CA PRO A 150 -11.54 -8.82 19.50
C PRO A 150 -11.22 -7.39 19.95
N LEU A 151 -10.56 -6.60 19.10
CA LEU A 151 -10.16 -5.21 19.39
C LEU A 151 -11.13 -4.17 18.82
N ARG A 152 -12.27 -4.56 18.27
CA ARG A 152 -13.21 -3.67 17.60
C ARG A 152 -13.61 -2.48 18.48
N ASP A 153 -14.07 -2.74 19.67
CA ASP A 153 -14.54 -1.70 20.60
C ASP A 153 -13.41 -0.75 21.00
N GLU A 154 -12.23 -1.30 21.24
CA GLU A 154 -10.99 -0.55 21.58
C GLU A 154 -10.58 0.36 20.42
N VAL A 155 -10.63 -0.14 19.20
CA VAL A 155 -10.34 0.63 17.98
C VAL A 155 -11.37 1.72 17.79
N GLU A 156 -12.66 1.43 17.97
CA GLU A 156 -13.72 2.41 17.84
C GLU A 156 -13.61 3.55 18.87
N GLU A 157 -13.26 3.24 20.11
CA GLU A 157 -13.12 4.21 21.19
C GLU A 157 -11.85 5.05 21.09
N HIS A 158 -10.69 4.44 20.81
CA HIS A 158 -9.38 5.06 20.99
C HIS A 158 -8.72 5.54 19.69
N TYR A 159 -9.14 5.05 18.52
CA TYR A 159 -8.53 5.50 17.27
C TYR A 159 -8.86 6.97 16.98
N PRO A 160 -7.84 7.76 16.61
CA PRO A 160 -8.04 9.16 16.29
C PRO A 160 -9.06 9.36 15.17
N LYS A 161 -10.09 10.16 15.39
CA LYS A 161 -11.15 10.46 14.40
C LYS A 161 -10.74 11.55 13.40
N THR A 162 -9.43 11.67 13.11
CA THR A 162 -8.91 12.67 12.18
C THR A 162 -8.88 12.12 10.75
N MET A 163 -9.30 12.94 9.79
CA MET A 163 -9.42 12.57 8.38
C MET A 163 -8.11 12.02 7.78
N ARG A 164 -6.96 12.57 8.16
CA ARG A 164 -5.66 12.19 7.60
C ARG A 164 -4.80 11.38 8.57
N ARG A 165 -5.42 10.48 9.30
CA ARG A 165 -4.66 9.54 10.13
C ARG A 165 -3.93 8.54 9.24
N VAL A 166 -2.61 8.47 9.36
CA VAL A 166 -1.73 7.58 8.60
C VAL A 166 -0.66 6.91 9.48
N GLY A 167 -0.75 7.08 10.80
CA GLY A 167 0.16 6.46 11.77
C GLY A 167 -0.37 5.11 12.25
N GLY A 168 0.49 4.10 12.36
CA GLY A 168 0.13 2.77 12.82
C GLY A 168 -0.63 1.94 11.78
N TYR A 169 -1.18 0.82 12.23
CA TYR A 169 -2.02 -0.05 11.40
C TYR A 169 -3.44 0.51 11.28
N ALA A 170 -4.05 0.40 10.12
CA ALA A 170 -5.41 0.87 9.83
C ALA A 170 -6.45 -0.21 10.20
N PHE A 171 -6.55 -0.58 11.47
CA PHE A 171 -7.48 -1.61 11.93
C PHE A 171 -8.94 -1.19 11.76
N ASP A 172 -9.23 0.09 11.87
CA ASP A 172 -10.55 0.66 11.60
C ASP A 172 -10.96 0.49 10.12
N ASP A 173 -10.06 0.77 9.17
CA ASP A 173 -10.32 0.56 7.74
C ASP A 173 -10.51 -0.95 7.42
N PHE A 174 -9.87 -1.85 8.19
CA PHE A 174 -10.03 -3.29 8.02
C PHE A 174 -11.33 -3.82 8.61
N LEU A 175 -11.87 -3.15 9.62
CA LEU A 175 -13.10 -3.53 10.33
C LEU A 175 -14.36 -2.92 9.70
N ALA A 176 -14.20 -1.93 8.79
CA ALA A 176 -15.28 -1.25 8.08
C ALA A 176 -15.85 -2.14 6.97
#